data_e116ed3738ce814c49f8fb48ce756001
#
_entry.id   e116ed3738ce814c49f8fb48ce756001
#
_cell.length_a   1.000
_cell.length_b   1.000
_cell.length_c   1.000
_cell.angle_alpha   90.00
_cell.angle_beta   90.00
_cell.angle_gamma   90.00
#
_symmetry.space_group_name_H-M   'P 1'
#
loop_
_entity.id
_entity.type
_entity.pdbx_description
1 polymer ?
#
loop_
_entity_poly.entity_id
_entity_poly.type
_entity_poly.pdbx_seq_one_letter_code
_entity_poly.pdbx_strand_id
1 'polypeptide(L)'
;DIIYTPEVRYNVPASNEVNLLMSQNDETLRAVVISDTHIGSEKERLDLLEDTYNYCISKGIHVIFNCGDIIDNISNPGKVDSEDRVNYLLNNYPFDKSILNFIVLGNHDISPLKVYGQNLMTILNNYHHDLVTIGYCEGLINVKNEAIVLSHPYIDCSLNANKQSKIVFYGHSHFYKIKNFLSQVRYLGVSVPPLCNIFTRDISYPGILDIELSFDKGCFDYLNLKQLIPMYGSFVPVNENIYYFRRIHTDKMKEEQIVTPKVRTMSPG
;
A
#
# COMPACT_ATOMS: atom_id res chain seq x y z
N ASP A 1 -3.40 4.66 22.86
CA ASP A 1 -3.54 6.10 22.62
C ASP A 1 -4.12 6.31 21.21
N ILE A 2 -4.86 7.40 21.04
CA ILE A 2 -5.40 7.82 19.75
C ILE A 2 -4.60 9.01 19.26
N ILE A 3 -4.08 8.92 18.05
CA ILE A 3 -3.36 10.02 17.41
C ILE A 3 -4.26 10.66 16.36
N TYR A 4 -4.26 11.98 16.34
CA TYR A 4 -5.05 12.81 15.45
C TYR A 4 -4.12 13.64 14.57
N THR A 5 -4.39 13.63 13.27
CA THR A 5 -3.99 14.72 12.38
C THR A 5 -5.25 15.51 12.02
N PRO A 6 -5.15 16.67 11.36
CA PRO A 6 -6.34 17.40 10.93
C PRO A 6 -7.32 16.55 10.10
N GLU A 7 -6.80 15.60 9.33
CA GLU A 7 -7.53 14.85 8.31
C GLU A 7 -7.69 13.36 8.63
N VAL A 8 -6.77 12.78 9.42
CA VAL A 8 -6.72 11.32 9.67
C VAL A 8 -6.62 11.04 11.16
N ARG A 9 -7.32 10.01 11.61
CA ARG A 9 -7.29 9.50 12.98
C ARG A 9 -6.96 8.02 12.97
N TYR A 10 -6.08 7.60 13.87
CA TYR A 10 -5.75 6.18 14.05
C TYR A 10 -5.32 5.88 15.49
N ASN A 11 -5.42 4.62 15.88
CA ASN A 11 -4.81 4.14 17.10
C ASN A 11 -3.33 3.83 16.87
N VAL A 12 -2.50 4.03 17.88
CA VAL A 12 -1.09 3.62 17.81
C VAL A 12 -1.02 2.13 17.50
N PRO A 13 -0.22 1.73 16.48
CA PRO A 13 -0.11 0.34 16.08
C PRO A 13 0.28 -0.57 17.24
N ALA A 14 -0.45 -1.64 17.39
CA ALA A 14 -0.15 -2.70 18.34
C ALA A 14 -0.03 -4.01 17.56
N SER A 15 1.14 -4.66 17.62
CA SER A 15 1.33 -6.02 17.09
C SER A 15 0.75 -6.24 15.68
N ASN A 16 1.31 -5.55 14.68
CA ASN A 16 0.95 -5.64 13.26
C ASN A 16 -0.50 -5.23 12.92
N GLU A 17 -1.12 -4.42 13.77
CA GLU A 17 -2.50 -3.99 13.60
C GLU A 17 -2.68 -2.52 13.97
N VAL A 18 -3.49 -1.81 13.17
CA VAL A 18 -3.87 -0.41 13.41
C VAL A 18 -5.35 -0.22 13.08
N ASN A 19 -6.02 0.64 13.85
CA ASN A 19 -7.39 1.04 13.56
C ASN A 19 -7.38 2.44 12.90
N LEU A 20 -7.77 2.51 11.64
CA LEU A 20 -8.01 3.76 10.93
C LEU A 20 -9.41 4.25 11.28
N LEU A 21 -9.48 5.37 12.01
CA LEU A 21 -10.72 5.86 12.57
C LEU A 21 -11.43 6.79 11.58
N MET A 22 -12.58 6.35 11.10
CA MET A 22 -13.49 7.13 10.26
C MET A 22 -14.69 7.61 11.09
N SER A 23 -15.25 8.77 10.74
CA SER A 23 -16.55 9.18 11.27
C SER A 23 -17.64 8.15 10.89
N GLN A 24 -18.67 8.03 11.73
CA GLN A 24 -19.80 7.14 11.40
C GLN A 24 -20.50 7.52 10.08
N ASN A 25 -20.50 8.82 9.77
CA ASN A 25 -21.13 9.37 8.57
C ASN A 25 -20.25 9.30 7.32
N ASP A 26 -18.94 9.02 7.46
CA ASP A 26 -18.07 8.91 6.32
C ASP A 26 -18.33 7.57 5.62
N GLU A 27 -18.75 7.62 4.37
CA GLU A 27 -19.09 6.44 3.56
C GLU A 27 -17.96 6.04 2.62
N THR A 28 -16.89 6.82 2.53
CA THR A 28 -15.76 6.57 1.63
C THR A 28 -14.42 6.79 2.30
N LEU A 29 -13.45 5.94 1.98
CA LEU A 29 -12.03 6.10 2.29
C LEU A 29 -11.27 6.22 0.96
N ARG A 30 -10.52 7.32 0.79
CA ARG A 30 -9.58 7.47 -0.32
C ARG A 30 -8.16 7.30 0.16
N ALA A 31 -7.36 6.55 -0.59
CA ALA A 31 -5.95 6.35 -0.32
C ALA A 31 -5.16 6.17 -1.62
N VAL A 32 -3.86 6.39 -1.54
CA VAL A 32 -2.90 5.94 -2.56
C VAL A 32 -2.18 4.72 -2.02
N VAL A 33 -1.94 3.72 -2.88
CA VAL A 33 -1.14 2.54 -2.52
C VAL A 33 0.14 2.52 -3.33
N ILE A 34 1.27 2.38 -2.62
CA ILE A 34 2.62 2.33 -3.19
C ILE A 34 3.38 1.11 -2.68
N SER A 35 4.47 0.77 -3.33
CA SER A 35 5.38 -0.29 -2.91
C SER A 35 6.75 -0.15 -3.56
N ASP A 36 7.75 -0.84 -2.99
CA ASP A 36 9.02 -1.11 -3.64
C ASP A 36 9.71 0.18 -4.15
N THR A 37 9.94 1.14 -3.25
CA THR A 37 10.63 2.40 -3.56
C THR A 37 12.15 2.21 -3.65
N HIS A 38 12.70 1.22 -2.94
CA HIS A 38 14.13 0.86 -2.92
C HIS A 38 15.07 2.06 -2.82
N ILE A 39 14.79 2.98 -1.88
CA ILE A 39 15.58 4.19 -1.66
C ILE A 39 17.03 3.82 -1.32
N GLY A 40 17.97 4.53 -1.93
CA GLY A 40 19.40 4.28 -1.85
C GLY A 40 19.93 3.33 -2.93
N SER A 41 19.08 2.74 -3.77
CA SER A 41 19.50 1.98 -4.95
C SER A 41 19.80 2.89 -6.14
N GLU A 42 20.53 2.37 -7.13
CA GLU A 42 20.72 3.05 -8.43
C GLU A 42 19.41 3.20 -9.22
N LYS A 43 18.37 2.51 -8.79
CA LYS A 43 17.06 2.44 -9.48
C LYS A 43 15.97 3.23 -8.78
N GLU A 44 16.30 3.88 -7.66
CA GLU A 44 15.33 4.71 -6.93
C GLU A 44 14.76 5.83 -7.80
N ARG A 45 13.53 6.21 -7.51
CA ARG A 45 12.78 7.28 -8.17
C ARG A 45 12.17 8.20 -7.11
N LEU A 46 13.05 8.97 -6.43
CA LEU A 46 12.62 9.95 -5.43
C LEU A 46 11.69 11.02 -6.03
N ASP A 47 11.90 11.36 -7.30
CA ASP A 47 11.02 12.22 -8.06
C ASP A 47 9.58 11.71 -8.11
N LEU A 48 9.38 10.40 -8.38
CA LEU A 48 8.05 9.79 -8.39
C LEU A 48 7.44 9.68 -6.99
N LEU A 49 8.26 9.50 -5.96
CA LEU A 49 7.78 9.50 -4.59
C LEU A 49 7.30 10.90 -4.18
N GLU A 50 8.03 11.95 -4.54
CA GLU A 50 7.60 13.34 -4.36
C GLU A 50 6.34 13.66 -5.16
N ASP A 51 6.28 13.25 -6.43
CA ASP A 51 5.09 13.39 -7.28
C ASP A 51 3.87 12.67 -6.68
N THR A 52 4.09 11.54 -5.97
CA THR A 52 3.01 10.83 -5.26
C THR A 52 2.42 11.68 -4.14
N TYR A 53 3.25 12.32 -3.34
CA TYR A 53 2.79 13.24 -2.29
C TYR A 53 2.07 14.45 -2.89
N ASN A 54 2.62 15.06 -3.95
CA ASN A 54 1.98 16.15 -4.69
C ASN A 54 0.63 15.73 -5.29
N TYR A 55 0.53 14.51 -5.81
CA TYR A 55 -0.73 13.93 -6.27
C TYR A 55 -1.75 13.83 -5.13
N CYS A 56 -1.36 13.27 -3.99
CA CYS A 56 -2.22 13.17 -2.81
C CYS A 56 -2.75 14.54 -2.38
N ILE A 57 -1.89 15.54 -2.23
CA ILE A 57 -2.25 16.91 -1.87
C ILE A 57 -3.24 17.48 -2.88
N SER A 58 -2.96 17.36 -4.18
CA SER A 58 -3.81 17.90 -5.24
C SER A 58 -5.19 17.27 -5.30
N LYS A 59 -5.35 16.05 -4.82
CA LYS A 59 -6.59 15.27 -4.79
C LYS A 59 -7.28 15.25 -3.44
N GLY A 60 -6.71 15.88 -2.40
CA GLY A 60 -7.22 15.83 -1.04
C GLY A 60 -7.22 14.39 -0.49
N ILE A 61 -6.17 13.62 -0.78
CA ILE A 61 -5.96 12.28 -0.27
C ILE A 61 -4.97 12.37 0.90
N HIS A 62 -5.36 11.89 2.07
CA HIS A 62 -4.62 12.03 3.32
C HIS A 62 -4.00 10.72 3.82
N VAL A 63 -4.15 9.64 3.05
CA VAL A 63 -3.68 8.30 3.42
C VAL A 63 -2.86 7.70 2.30
N ILE A 64 -1.67 7.23 2.64
CA ILE A 64 -0.86 6.36 1.78
C ILE A 64 -0.75 4.99 2.47
N PHE A 65 -0.95 3.92 1.73
CA PHE A 65 -0.64 2.55 2.11
C PHE A 65 0.62 2.11 1.39
N ASN A 66 1.66 1.73 2.14
CA ASN A 66 2.93 1.32 1.60
C ASN A 66 3.19 -0.17 1.88
N CYS A 67 3.34 -0.95 0.81
CA CYS A 67 3.49 -2.39 0.89
C CYS A 67 4.96 -2.85 0.97
N GLY A 68 5.87 -2.01 1.48
CA GLY A 68 7.23 -2.40 1.88
C GLY A 68 8.31 -2.22 0.83
N ASP A 69 9.51 -2.64 1.19
CA ASP A 69 10.77 -2.40 0.49
C ASP A 69 10.98 -0.90 0.20
N ILE A 70 10.90 -0.10 1.28
CA ILE A 70 11.10 1.35 1.20
C ILE A 70 12.58 1.71 1.02
N ILE A 71 13.49 0.94 1.65
CA ILE A 71 14.94 1.06 1.48
C ILE A 71 15.47 -0.12 0.65
N ASP A 72 16.52 0.09 -0.11
CA ASP A 72 17.18 -1.05 -0.75
C ASP A 72 18.02 -1.85 0.26
N ASN A 73 18.24 -3.13 -0.06
CA ASN A 73 19.05 -3.99 0.79
C ASN A 73 20.45 -3.39 1.00
N ILE A 74 20.84 -3.23 2.26
CA ILE A 74 22.12 -2.62 2.65
C ILE A 74 23.32 -3.34 2.04
N SER A 75 23.22 -4.66 1.81
CA SER A 75 24.28 -5.44 1.19
C SER A 75 24.38 -5.26 -0.33
N ASN A 76 23.42 -4.60 -0.97
CA ASN A 76 23.46 -4.32 -2.40
C ASN A 76 24.33 -3.10 -2.68
N PRO A 77 25.02 -3.04 -3.85
CA PRO A 77 25.55 -1.78 -4.35
C PRO A 77 24.45 -0.73 -4.51
N GLY A 78 24.74 0.52 -4.25
CA GLY A 78 23.73 1.59 -4.34
C GLY A 78 24.37 2.96 -4.50
N LYS A 79 23.52 4.00 -4.58
CA LYS A 79 23.95 5.41 -4.72
C LYS A 79 24.76 5.93 -3.54
N VAL A 80 24.54 5.35 -2.37
CA VAL A 80 25.21 5.72 -1.13
C VAL A 80 25.76 4.47 -0.45
N ASP A 81 26.77 4.67 0.36
CA ASP A 81 27.38 3.60 1.12
C ASP A 81 26.36 2.96 2.08
N SER A 82 26.54 1.68 2.35
CA SER A 82 25.60 0.90 3.15
C SER A 82 25.37 1.48 4.57
N GLU A 83 26.42 2.06 5.19
CA GLU A 83 26.33 2.67 6.52
C GLU A 83 25.47 3.94 6.54
N ASP A 84 25.45 4.69 5.44
CA ASP A 84 24.71 5.96 5.31
C ASP A 84 23.30 5.79 4.76
N ARG A 85 22.93 4.61 4.29
CA ARG A 85 21.69 4.38 3.55
C ARG A 85 20.42 4.67 4.37
N VAL A 86 20.43 4.36 5.67
CA VAL A 86 19.30 4.69 6.55
C VAL A 86 19.18 6.21 6.73
N ASN A 87 20.31 6.92 6.92
CA ASN A 87 20.28 8.37 7.01
C ASN A 87 19.85 9.01 5.68
N TYR A 88 20.27 8.42 4.57
CA TYR A 88 19.84 8.87 3.24
C TYR A 88 18.32 8.72 3.08
N LEU A 89 17.74 7.58 3.47
CA LEU A 89 16.29 7.39 3.49
C LEU A 89 15.60 8.49 4.31
N LEU A 90 16.03 8.69 5.56
CA LEU A 90 15.40 9.65 6.47
C LEU A 90 15.43 11.10 5.94
N ASN A 91 16.51 11.47 5.23
CA ASN A 91 16.67 12.82 4.71
C ASN A 91 15.96 13.06 3.35
N ASN A 92 15.59 11.99 2.64
CA ASN A 92 15.03 12.09 1.30
C ASN A 92 13.59 11.58 1.18
N TYR A 93 13.05 10.96 2.23
CA TYR A 93 11.63 10.57 2.23
C TYR A 93 10.76 11.83 2.34
N PRO A 94 9.78 12.05 1.45
CA PRO A 94 8.93 13.24 1.51
C PRO A 94 8.11 13.29 2.79
N PHE A 95 7.79 14.49 3.23
CA PHE A 95 6.95 14.76 4.39
C PHE A 95 5.86 15.77 4.05
N ASP A 96 4.63 15.46 4.43
CA ASP A 96 3.54 16.44 4.50
C ASP A 96 2.65 16.14 5.71
N LYS A 97 2.39 17.16 6.54
CA LYS A 97 1.64 17.04 7.78
C LYS A 97 0.18 16.58 7.59
N SER A 98 -0.35 16.69 6.38
CA SER A 98 -1.73 16.28 6.05
C SER A 98 -1.82 14.84 5.55
N ILE A 99 -0.67 14.15 5.36
CA ILE A 99 -0.62 12.80 4.82
C ILE A 99 -0.04 11.85 5.87
N LEU A 100 -0.74 10.76 6.15
CA LEU A 100 -0.22 9.63 6.93
C LEU A 100 0.07 8.45 6.00
N ASN A 101 1.27 7.92 6.15
CA ASN A 101 1.74 6.78 5.38
C ASN A 101 1.84 5.55 6.29
N PHE A 102 0.93 4.60 6.12
CA PHE A 102 0.93 3.32 6.85
C PHE A 102 1.79 2.32 6.10
N ILE A 103 2.84 1.84 6.76
CA ILE A 103 3.89 1.05 6.12
C ILE A 103 3.98 -0.34 6.74
N VAL A 104 3.95 -1.36 5.90
CA VAL A 104 4.48 -2.68 6.23
C VAL A 104 5.92 -2.75 5.71
N LEU A 105 6.84 -3.26 6.51
CA LEU A 105 8.25 -3.37 6.10
C LEU A 105 8.50 -4.69 5.36
N GLY A 106 9.24 -4.60 4.24
CA GLY A 106 9.56 -5.73 3.38
C GLY A 106 10.88 -6.42 3.73
N ASN A 107 11.32 -7.31 2.86
CA ASN A 107 12.54 -8.11 3.09
C ASN A 107 13.83 -7.29 2.95
N HIS A 108 13.86 -6.23 2.17
CA HIS A 108 15.00 -5.31 2.11
C HIS A 108 15.09 -4.45 3.37
N ASP A 109 13.97 -4.05 3.92
CA ASP A 109 13.85 -3.19 5.10
C ASP A 109 14.39 -3.82 6.39
N ILE A 110 14.53 -5.15 6.44
CA ILE A 110 15.13 -5.86 7.57
C ILE A 110 16.66 -5.88 7.52
N SER A 111 17.26 -5.54 6.39
CA SER A 111 18.72 -5.63 6.22
C SER A 111 19.52 -4.69 7.14
N PRO A 112 19.10 -3.46 7.48
CA PRO A 112 19.77 -2.63 8.47
C PRO A 112 19.85 -3.29 9.84
N LEU A 113 18.80 -4.00 10.25
CA LEU A 113 18.80 -4.73 11.51
C LEU A 113 19.78 -5.90 11.49
N LYS A 114 19.82 -6.66 10.40
CA LYS A 114 20.69 -7.83 10.27
C LYS A 114 22.16 -7.47 10.20
N VAL A 115 22.52 -6.36 9.58
CA VAL A 115 23.91 -5.97 9.33
C VAL A 115 24.45 -5.07 10.43
N TYR A 116 23.67 -4.08 10.87
CA TYR A 116 24.12 -3.02 11.78
C TYR A 116 23.35 -2.97 13.10
N GLY A 117 22.38 -3.85 13.34
CA GLY A 117 21.52 -3.81 14.51
C GLY A 117 20.52 -2.65 14.52
N GLN A 118 20.33 -1.98 13.38
CA GLN A 118 19.45 -0.81 13.24
C GLN A 118 18.02 -1.26 12.94
N ASN A 119 17.12 -1.16 13.91
CA ASN A 119 15.72 -1.47 13.71
C ASN A 119 14.99 -0.32 12.98
N LEU A 120 14.75 -0.50 11.68
CA LEU A 120 14.16 0.52 10.83
C LEU A 120 12.76 0.94 11.30
N MET A 121 11.94 0.01 11.82
CA MET A 121 10.64 0.34 12.40
C MET A 121 10.76 1.36 13.54
N THR A 122 11.67 1.13 14.47
CA THR A 122 11.90 2.04 15.60
C THR A 122 12.46 3.38 15.13
N ILE A 123 13.37 3.35 14.16
CA ILE A 123 13.98 4.56 13.60
C ILE A 123 12.93 5.43 12.92
N LEU A 124 12.12 4.87 12.03
CA LEU A 124 11.07 5.60 11.30
C LEU A 124 10.05 6.20 12.26
N ASN A 125 9.52 5.42 13.19
CA ASN A 125 8.53 5.92 14.15
C ASN A 125 9.04 7.05 15.05
N ASN A 126 10.35 7.12 15.26
CA ASN A 126 10.96 8.19 16.07
C ASN A 126 11.34 9.44 15.23
N TYR A 127 11.58 9.28 13.94
CA TYR A 127 12.09 10.35 13.09
C TYR A 127 11.00 11.02 12.26
N HIS A 128 10.08 10.21 11.71
CA HIS A 128 8.98 10.67 10.86
C HIS A 128 7.64 10.32 11.50
N HIS A 129 6.94 11.32 12.04
CA HIS A 129 5.64 11.11 12.68
C HIS A 129 4.49 10.82 11.70
N ASP A 130 4.70 11.06 10.43
CA ASP A 130 3.79 10.74 9.32
C ASP A 130 3.97 9.32 8.78
N LEU A 131 5.08 8.64 9.13
CA LEU A 131 5.36 7.25 8.75
C LEU A 131 4.95 6.31 9.90
N VAL A 132 3.85 5.62 9.71
CA VAL A 132 3.28 4.71 10.71
C VAL A 132 3.62 3.28 10.32
N THR A 133 4.67 2.71 10.92
CA THR A 133 5.02 1.32 10.66
C THR A 133 4.09 0.37 11.40
N ILE A 134 3.47 -0.56 10.68
CA ILE A 134 2.48 -1.50 11.24
C ILE A 134 2.99 -2.93 11.38
N GLY A 135 4.16 -3.25 10.83
CA GLY A 135 4.76 -4.57 11.00
C GLY A 135 5.81 -4.91 9.95
N TYR A 136 6.39 -6.10 10.05
CA TYR A 136 7.22 -6.71 9.04
C TYR A 136 6.41 -7.72 8.25
N CYS A 137 6.58 -7.74 6.92
CA CYS A 137 5.96 -8.65 5.95
C CYS A 137 4.43 -8.55 5.85
N GLU A 138 3.71 -8.27 6.92
CA GLU A 138 2.26 -8.16 6.92
C GLU A 138 1.79 -7.20 8.01
N GLY A 139 0.77 -6.41 7.69
CA GLY A 139 0.09 -5.52 8.63
C GLY A 139 -1.40 -5.42 8.32
N LEU A 140 -2.20 -5.27 9.37
CA LEU A 140 -3.65 -5.18 9.30
C LEU A 140 -4.12 -3.76 9.59
N ILE A 141 -4.94 -3.23 8.71
CA ILE A 141 -5.60 -1.93 8.89
C ILE A 141 -7.08 -2.19 9.04
N ASN A 142 -7.58 -2.05 10.27
CA ASN A 142 -9.00 -2.11 10.52
C ASN A 142 -9.65 -0.77 10.17
N VAL A 143 -10.74 -0.82 9.44
CA VAL A 143 -11.54 0.34 9.07
C VAL A 143 -13.01 -0.01 9.14
N LYS A 144 -13.75 0.67 10.01
CA LYS A 144 -15.15 0.32 10.35
C LYS A 144 -15.26 -1.16 10.79
N ASN A 145 -16.07 -1.95 10.10
CA ASN A 145 -16.28 -3.38 10.42
C ASN A 145 -15.43 -4.32 9.54
N GLU A 146 -14.50 -3.78 8.78
CA GLU A 146 -13.70 -4.51 7.79
C GLU A 146 -12.21 -4.30 8.03
N ALA A 147 -11.40 -5.08 7.34
CA ALA A 147 -9.95 -4.96 7.40
C ALA A 147 -9.32 -5.00 6.01
N ILE A 148 -8.24 -4.25 5.85
CA ILE A 148 -7.34 -4.25 4.70
C ILE A 148 -6.02 -4.85 5.17
N VAL A 149 -5.46 -5.79 4.41
CA VAL A 149 -4.12 -6.30 4.64
C VAL A 149 -3.13 -5.62 3.71
N LEU A 150 -2.06 -5.06 4.27
CA LEU A 150 -0.86 -4.73 3.52
C LEU A 150 0.13 -5.87 3.70
N SER A 151 0.76 -6.33 2.63
CA SER A 151 1.68 -7.46 2.68
C SER A 151 2.89 -7.22 1.79
N HIS A 152 4.03 -7.75 2.25
CA HIS A 152 5.24 -7.86 1.45
C HIS A 152 5.70 -9.32 1.51
N PRO A 153 5.06 -10.22 0.71
CA PRO A 153 5.29 -11.64 0.81
C PRO A 153 6.68 -12.00 0.30
N TYR A 154 7.43 -12.69 1.12
CA TYR A 154 8.71 -13.25 0.73
C TYR A 154 8.81 -14.69 1.27
N ILE A 155 9.79 -15.48 0.84
CA ILE A 155 9.82 -16.96 0.93
C ILE A 155 9.44 -17.52 2.32
N ASP A 156 9.75 -16.80 3.41
CA ASP A 156 9.48 -17.24 4.77
C ASP A 156 8.23 -16.60 5.40
N CYS A 157 7.56 -15.70 4.68
CA CYS A 157 6.30 -15.09 5.11
C CYS A 157 5.14 -15.80 4.39
N SER A 158 4.58 -16.83 5.02
CA SER A 158 3.31 -17.37 4.55
C SER A 158 2.27 -16.24 4.65
N LEU A 159 1.52 -16.00 3.56
CA LEU A 159 0.34 -15.16 3.59
C LEU A 159 -0.65 -15.76 4.60
N ASN A 160 -0.47 -15.41 5.85
CA ASN A 160 -1.50 -15.57 6.87
C ASN A 160 -2.56 -14.48 6.68
N ALA A 161 -2.92 -14.20 5.39
CA ALA A 161 -4.02 -13.32 5.07
C ALA A 161 -5.15 -13.70 6.01
N ASN A 162 -5.33 -12.87 7.03
CA ASN A 162 -6.27 -13.15 8.11
C ASN A 162 -7.59 -13.51 7.44
N LYS A 163 -8.19 -14.63 7.79
CA LYS A 163 -9.42 -15.18 7.18
C LYS A 163 -10.57 -14.18 7.13
N GLN A 164 -10.37 -12.99 7.68
CA GLN A 164 -11.35 -11.90 7.79
C GLN A 164 -11.18 -10.77 6.77
N SER A 165 -10.00 -10.63 6.12
CA SER A 165 -9.81 -9.54 5.17
C SER A 165 -10.31 -9.89 3.78
N LYS A 166 -11.05 -8.94 3.17
CA LYS A 166 -11.54 -9.06 1.78
C LYS A 166 -10.59 -8.43 0.76
N ILE A 167 -9.64 -7.60 1.21
CA ILE A 167 -8.72 -6.87 0.35
C ILE A 167 -7.29 -7.05 0.87
N VAL A 168 -6.39 -7.45 -0.02
CA VAL A 168 -4.96 -7.57 0.25
C VAL A 168 -4.19 -6.79 -0.81
N PHE A 169 -3.43 -5.77 -0.41
CA PHE A 169 -2.43 -5.12 -1.25
C PHE A 169 -1.07 -5.72 -0.93
N TYR A 170 -0.29 -6.09 -1.94
CA TYR A 170 1.02 -6.70 -1.72
C TYR A 170 2.08 -6.20 -2.69
N GLY A 171 3.29 -5.95 -2.18
CA GLY A 171 4.51 -5.58 -2.90
C GLY A 171 5.34 -6.77 -3.36
N HIS A 172 6.66 -6.60 -3.40
CA HIS A 172 7.69 -7.60 -3.69
C HIS A 172 7.73 -8.14 -5.14
N SER A 173 6.60 -8.23 -5.80
CA SER A 173 6.52 -8.84 -7.14
C SER A 173 6.95 -7.90 -8.26
N HIS A 174 7.02 -6.60 -7.98
CA HIS A 174 7.40 -5.53 -8.90
C HIS A 174 6.55 -5.46 -10.16
N PHE A 175 5.28 -5.88 -10.11
CA PHE A 175 4.34 -5.74 -11.23
C PHE A 175 2.92 -5.56 -10.74
N TYR A 176 2.12 -4.85 -11.52
CA TYR A 176 0.69 -4.71 -11.27
C TYR A 176 -0.06 -5.95 -11.71
N LYS A 177 -0.81 -6.56 -10.81
CA LYS A 177 -1.69 -7.69 -11.13
C LYS A 177 -2.83 -7.78 -10.12
N ILE A 178 -4.01 -8.12 -10.61
CA ILE A 178 -5.15 -8.42 -9.76
C ILE A 178 -5.38 -9.94 -9.76
N LYS A 179 -5.52 -10.51 -8.57
CA LYS A 179 -5.84 -11.93 -8.38
C LYS A 179 -7.11 -12.04 -7.55
N ASN A 180 -8.07 -12.75 -8.10
CA ASN A 180 -9.25 -13.19 -7.35
C ASN A 180 -8.95 -14.58 -6.81
N PHE A 181 -8.74 -14.72 -5.51
CA PHE A 181 -8.55 -16.03 -4.90
C PHE A 181 -9.91 -16.63 -4.57
N LEU A 182 -10.32 -17.66 -5.34
CA LEU A 182 -11.58 -18.40 -5.19
C LEU A 182 -11.45 -19.58 -4.20
N SER A 183 -10.58 -19.51 -3.21
CA SER A 183 -10.52 -20.51 -2.15
C SER A 183 -11.59 -20.23 -1.07
N GLN A 184 -11.63 -21.03 0.00
CA GLN A 184 -12.62 -20.92 1.09
C GLN A 184 -12.74 -19.51 1.73
N VAL A 185 -11.77 -18.61 1.48
CA VAL A 185 -11.81 -17.20 1.87
C VAL A 185 -11.69 -16.36 0.60
N ARG A 186 -12.78 -15.74 0.19
CA ARG A 186 -12.84 -14.88 -0.99
C ARG A 186 -12.22 -13.53 -0.65
N TYR A 187 -11.01 -13.26 -1.14
CA TYR A 187 -10.40 -11.94 -1.07
C TYR A 187 -9.88 -11.47 -2.44
N LEU A 188 -9.83 -10.17 -2.61
CA LEU A 188 -9.24 -9.50 -3.74
C LEU A 188 -7.76 -9.23 -3.41
N GLY A 189 -6.86 -9.91 -4.11
CA GLY A 189 -5.42 -9.66 -4.04
C GLY A 189 -4.98 -8.71 -5.14
N VAL A 190 -4.31 -7.63 -4.76
CA VAL A 190 -3.79 -6.62 -5.69
C VAL A 190 -2.29 -6.50 -5.50
N SER A 191 -1.53 -6.89 -6.52
CA SER A 191 -0.10 -6.63 -6.59
C SER A 191 0.13 -5.17 -6.96
N VAL A 192 0.86 -4.46 -6.12
CA VAL A 192 1.15 -3.04 -6.28
C VAL A 192 2.35 -2.88 -7.22
N PRO A 193 2.31 -1.98 -8.21
CA PRO A 193 3.46 -1.73 -9.06
C PRO A 193 4.60 -1.13 -8.24
N PRO A 194 5.87 -1.34 -8.64
CA PRO A 194 7.01 -0.73 -7.94
C PRO A 194 7.03 0.77 -8.16
N LEU A 195 7.56 1.53 -7.21
CA LEU A 195 7.82 2.96 -7.36
C LEU A 195 9.31 3.23 -7.60
N CYS A 196 9.96 2.35 -8.35
CA CYS A 196 11.37 2.43 -8.75
C CYS A 196 11.56 1.85 -10.16
N ASN A 197 12.74 2.02 -10.75
CA ASN A 197 13.07 1.54 -12.10
C ASN A 197 13.52 0.07 -12.13
N ILE A 198 12.96 -0.81 -11.35
CA ILE A 198 13.28 -2.24 -11.42
C ILE A 198 12.50 -2.86 -12.58
N PHE A 199 13.24 -3.24 -13.61
CA PHE A 199 12.68 -4.02 -14.71
C PHE A 199 12.79 -5.51 -14.38
N THR A 200 11.66 -6.16 -14.22
CA THR A 200 11.57 -7.62 -14.21
C THR A 200 11.46 -8.14 -15.65
N ARG A 201 11.48 -9.47 -15.84
CA ARG A 201 11.29 -10.08 -17.18
C ARG A 201 9.95 -9.69 -17.82
N ASP A 202 8.94 -9.43 -17.01
CA ASP A 202 7.68 -8.84 -17.42
C ASP A 202 7.84 -7.31 -17.35
N ILE A 203 7.51 -6.61 -18.43
CA ILE A 203 7.62 -5.17 -18.53
C ILE A 203 6.74 -4.56 -17.41
N SER A 204 7.37 -4.09 -16.35
CA SER A 204 6.71 -3.40 -15.26
C SER A 204 7.05 -1.91 -15.33
N TYR A 205 6.03 -1.08 -15.39
CA TYR A 205 6.20 0.36 -15.29
C TYR A 205 6.07 0.79 -13.82
N PRO A 206 6.91 1.72 -13.35
CA PRO A 206 6.67 2.38 -12.07
C PRO A 206 5.27 2.96 -12.03
N GLY A 207 4.65 2.94 -10.84
CA GLY A 207 3.32 3.50 -10.72
C GLY A 207 2.76 3.45 -9.31
N ILE A 208 1.58 4.01 -9.18
CA ILE A 208 0.80 4.03 -7.93
C ILE A 208 -0.62 3.51 -8.17
N LEU A 209 -1.32 3.17 -7.10
CA LEU A 209 -2.74 2.88 -7.16
C LEU A 209 -3.50 4.00 -6.43
N ASP A 210 -4.45 4.67 -7.09
CA ASP A 210 -5.45 5.53 -6.44
C ASP A 210 -6.67 4.67 -6.16
N ILE A 211 -7.07 4.59 -4.90
CA ILE A 211 -8.19 3.76 -4.45
C ILE A 211 -9.25 4.60 -3.76
N GLU A 212 -10.50 4.23 -4.02
CA GLU A 212 -11.66 4.68 -3.25
C GLU A 212 -12.44 3.47 -2.77
N LEU A 213 -12.54 3.32 -1.45
CA LEU A 213 -13.33 2.31 -0.77
C LEU A 213 -14.63 2.92 -0.30
N SER A 214 -15.75 2.35 -0.73
CA SER A 214 -17.07 2.70 -0.23
C SER A 214 -17.56 1.69 0.79
N PHE A 215 -18.34 2.19 1.76
CA PHE A 215 -18.91 1.40 2.85
C PHE A 215 -20.42 1.53 2.88
N ASP A 216 -21.11 0.40 2.99
CA ASP A 216 -22.53 0.31 3.37
C ASP A 216 -22.64 -0.32 4.76
N LYS A 217 -23.22 0.42 5.72
CA LYS A 217 -23.39 -0.02 7.12
C LYS A 217 -22.10 -0.55 7.77
N GLY A 218 -20.97 0.10 7.42
CA GLY A 218 -19.65 -0.23 7.93
C GLY A 218 -18.95 -1.42 7.27
N CYS A 219 -19.56 -2.04 6.26
CA CYS A 219 -18.93 -3.09 5.46
C CYS A 219 -18.54 -2.55 4.08
N PHE A 220 -17.52 -3.14 3.44
CA PHE A 220 -17.16 -2.77 2.07
C PHE A 220 -18.34 -2.96 1.12
N ASP A 221 -18.67 -1.91 0.38
CA ASP A 221 -19.64 -1.92 -0.71
C ASP A 221 -18.93 -2.10 -2.04
N TYR A 222 -18.02 -1.19 -2.38
CA TYR A 222 -17.16 -1.32 -3.56
C TYR A 222 -15.75 -0.78 -3.31
N LEU A 223 -14.81 -1.25 -4.13
CA LEU A 223 -13.49 -0.68 -4.33
C LEU A 223 -13.40 -0.14 -5.77
N ASN A 224 -13.21 1.15 -5.94
CA ASN A 224 -12.73 1.73 -7.19
C ASN A 224 -11.20 1.77 -7.14
N LEU A 225 -10.55 1.13 -8.09
CA LEU A 225 -9.11 0.96 -8.17
C LEU A 225 -8.60 1.52 -9.51
N LYS A 226 -7.73 2.52 -9.44
CA LYS A 226 -7.07 3.12 -10.61
C LYS A 226 -5.57 2.85 -10.54
N GLN A 227 -5.02 2.23 -11.58
CA GLN A 227 -3.58 2.19 -11.77
C GLN A 227 -3.15 3.46 -12.50
N LEU A 228 -2.18 4.16 -11.92
CA LEU A 228 -1.59 5.35 -12.52
C LEU A 228 -0.10 5.12 -12.78
N ILE A 229 0.35 5.56 -13.94
CA ILE A 229 1.78 5.55 -14.30
C ILE A 229 2.28 6.97 -14.55
N PRO A 230 3.59 7.23 -14.33
CA PRO A 230 4.17 8.54 -14.62
C PRO A 230 4.28 8.74 -16.13
N MET A 231 3.67 9.81 -16.62
CA MET A 231 3.76 10.27 -18.01
C MET A 231 3.82 11.80 -18.04
N TYR A 232 4.80 12.33 -18.77
CA TYR A 232 4.93 13.79 -19.00
C TYR A 232 4.91 14.64 -17.71
N GLY A 233 5.55 14.16 -16.64
CA GLY A 233 5.63 14.87 -15.35
C GLY A 233 4.34 14.84 -14.51
N SER A 234 3.45 13.90 -14.77
CA SER A 234 2.23 13.68 -13.97
C SER A 234 1.84 12.20 -13.93
N PHE A 235 1.02 11.83 -12.96
CA PHE A 235 0.40 10.51 -12.92
C PHE A 235 -0.86 10.46 -13.79
N VAL A 236 -0.88 9.50 -14.75
CA VAL A 236 -1.97 9.30 -15.70
C VAL A 236 -2.62 7.94 -15.46
N PRO A 237 -3.97 7.86 -15.36
CA PRO A 237 -4.64 6.59 -15.19
C PRO A 237 -4.57 5.75 -16.48
N VAL A 238 -4.15 4.50 -16.35
CA VAL A 238 -4.06 3.53 -17.46
C VAL A 238 -5.05 2.39 -17.32
N ASN A 239 -5.47 2.08 -16.09
CA ASN A 239 -6.52 1.10 -15.80
C ASN A 239 -7.42 1.65 -14.71
N GLU A 240 -8.72 1.38 -14.82
CA GLU A 240 -9.71 1.64 -13.78
C GLU A 240 -10.67 0.45 -13.68
N ASN A 241 -10.85 -0.06 -12.47
CA ASN A 241 -11.72 -1.20 -12.20
C ASN A 241 -12.54 -0.96 -10.94
N ILE A 242 -13.81 -1.36 -10.96
CA ILE A 242 -14.69 -1.29 -9.79
C ILE A 242 -15.05 -2.72 -9.36
N TYR A 243 -14.78 -3.03 -8.10
CA TYR A 243 -15.07 -4.32 -7.48
C TYR A 243 -16.16 -4.16 -6.43
N TYR A 244 -17.28 -4.87 -6.56
CA TYR A 244 -18.38 -4.85 -5.62
C TYR A 244 -18.27 -6.01 -4.64
N PHE A 245 -18.39 -5.73 -3.33
CA PHE A 245 -18.39 -6.70 -2.24
C PHE A 245 -19.82 -6.96 -1.80
N ARG A 246 -20.53 -7.85 -2.49
CA ARG A 246 -21.90 -8.20 -2.12
C ARG A 246 -21.94 -8.95 -0.80
N ARG A 247 -22.85 -8.59 0.10
CA ARG A 247 -23.20 -9.42 1.26
C ARG A 247 -23.80 -10.71 0.74
N ILE A 248 -23.21 -11.84 1.09
CA ILE A 248 -23.87 -13.13 0.97
C ILE A 248 -24.87 -13.16 2.13
N HIS A 249 -26.14 -12.85 1.88
CA HIS A 249 -27.19 -13.22 2.78
C HIS A 249 -27.23 -14.75 2.81
N THR A 250 -27.06 -15.34 3.99
CA THR A 250 -27.07 -16.78 4.25
C THR A 250 -28.46 -17.39 4.15
N ASP A 251 -29.28 -16.99 3.19
CA ASP A 251 -30.51 -17.67 2.86
C ASP A 251 -30.40 -18.27 1.47
N LYS A 252 -30.11 -19.59 1.48
CA LYS A 252 -30.10 -20.54 0.37
C LYS A 252 -28.89 -20.43 -0.59
N MET A 253 -28.02 -21.42 -0.45
CA MET A 253 -27.05 -21.83 -1.44
C MET A 253 -27.62 -21.82 -2.86
N LYS A 254 -27.38 -20.76 -3.61
CA LYS A 254 -27.32 -20.79 -5.06
C LYS A 254 -25.98 -20.16 -5.42
N GLU A 255 -25.21 -20.89 -6.23
CA GLU A 255 -23.98 -20.43 -6.86
C GLU A 255 -24.26 -19.11 -7.58
N GLU A 256 -23.97 -17.99 -6.96
CA GLU A 256 -23.97 -16.70 -7.65
C GLU A 256 -22.56 -16.37 -8.09
N GLN A 257 -22.42 -16.30 -9.38
CA GLN A 257 -21.23 -15.87 -10.11
C GLN A 257 -20.78 -14.49 -9.62
N ILE A 258 -19.48 -14.36 -9.38
CA ILE A 258 -18.83 -13.05 -9.26
C ILE A 258 -19.07 -12.34 -10.59
N VAL A 259 -19.75 -11.18 -10.51
CA VAL A 259 -20.00 -10.34 -11.68
C VAL A 259 -18.64 -9.89 -12.22
N THR A 260 -18.36 -10.25 -13.44
CA THR A 260 -17.19 -9.81 -14.21
C THR A 260 -17.07 -8.28 -14.18
N PRO A 261 -15.88 -7.73 -13.99
CA PRO A 261 -15.66 -6.29 -14.00
C PRO A 261 -16.08 -5.70 -15.35
N LYS A 262 -16.82 -4.60 -15.33
CA LYS A 262 -17.00 -3.78 -16.53
C LYS A 262 -15.70 -3.02 -16.78
N VAL A 263 -14.86 -3.55 -17.64
CA VAL A 263 -13.67 -2.88 -18.13
C VAL A 263 -14.13 -1.73 -19.04
N ARG A 264 -13.93 -0.49 -18.63
CA ARG A 264 -13.93 0.63 -19.57
C ARG A 264 -12.50 0.81 -20.07
N THR A 265 -12.21 0.27 -21.26
CA THR A 265 -11.01 0.64 -21.99
C THR A 265 -11.24 2.04 -22.55
N MET A 266 -10.45 3.02 -22.11
CA MET A 266 -10.35 4.29 -22.81
C MET A 266 -9.53 4.06 -24.07
N SER A 267 -10.14 4.22 -25.24
CA SER A 267 -9.42 4.29 -26.52
C SER A 267 -8.59 5.58 -26.54
N PRO A 268 -7.31 5.55 -26.95
CA PRO A 268 -6.56 6.78 -27.15
C PRO A 268 -7.20 7.54 -28.34
N GLY A 269 -7.60 8.79 -28.06
CA GLY A 269 -8.00 9.74 -29.08
C GLY A 269 -6.80 10.42 -29.73
#